data_e9c2b0551c2e131d6b3b3885fd225ec0
#
_entry.id   e9c2b0551c2e131d6b3b3885fd225ec0
#
_cell.length_a   1.000
_cell.length_b   1.000
_cell.length_c   1.000
_cell.angle_alpha   90.00
_cell.angle_beta   90.00
_cell.angle_gamma   90.00
#
_symmetry.space_group_name_H-M   'P 1'
#
loop_
_entity.id
_entity.type
_entity.pdbx_description
1 polymer ?
#
loop_
_entity_poly.entity_id
_entity_poly.type
_entity_poly.pdbx_seq_one_letter_code
_entity_poly.pdbx_strand_id
1 'polypeptide(L)'
;MNITPFYELRTRLYASAASGCFAVNEDFRLKRAIEAFEPLAQANKAFMKLYSDCGKLFTSDTPADVLSDCIALADALAVTQGSFGDGSDTKPSEITTDMKIIPVTYSALSGLCEKIEKCSPKLEELTDNEIRLVSDGRVLSAFVKASEKGNVYLDSFAEIVTDKWGEAIVPMLKNAVLLTDEKASGTRIDYIYMAAGEKENDYYISLAKNSEAPQNIRISAIKAMSHDPANAEVLLELYNTEKGKVKNAALMAVLELDPPEAEEILSKLIEKAKGEFDKYADYVRISPSQTAEELVRAKMNETAQVPCDKDILLSALSIERTVSLFKNKSGIGDCYLKAVDIIKKWGAGEQLTENYYASLNDTLIKNLQNKDKEKFRCLISELYKKCPNEFVPAYFFMKLIDDPDDAASELSGSLEKLHFSVSMFLSSIRYSSAQKAYYTEYRYKSATNSSEPAGKAFLFESFPDSLLDVMCSLSDINEKFYEDICSSLLGFIEGCAPYDRERIVSAILEAAFDMANKYPSYYCVDIIAKYCPESMADRCRGIASEYIYSTLITKRASTSCSIINRLPLSSSDKIDELTELLNRVAAAKGNFNENTRSDLMKRIKSWIEFIMKG
;
A
#
# COMPACT_ATOMS: atom_id res chain seq x y z
N MET A 1 19.56 -37.11 32.84
CA MET A 1 18.53 -36.43 33.63
C MET A 1 17.31 -36.26 32.73
N ASN A 2 16.10 -36.60 33.15
CA ASN A 2 14.90 -36.45 32.33
C ASN A 2 14.45 -34.96 32.40
N ILE A 3 14.59 -34.19 31.30
CA ILE A 3 14.26 -32.77 31.21
C ILE A 3 12.79 -32.53 30.78
N THR A 4 12.03 -33.59 30.51
CA THR A 4 10.62 -33.50 30.09
C THR A 4 9.74 -32.66 31.03
N PRO A 5 9.84 -32.78 32.38
CA PRO A 5 9.06 -31.94 33.29
C PRO A 5 9.29 -30.45 33.13
N PHE A 6 10.50 -30.02 32.75
CA PHE A 6 10.80 -28.61 32.47
C PHE A 6 10.06 -28.10 31.23
N TYR A 7 10.09 -28.86 30.15
CA TYR A 7 9.38 -28.45 28.92
C TYR A 7 7.85 -28.49 29.09
N GLU A 8 7.35 -29.44 29.88
CA GLU A 8 5.91 -29.45 30.21
C GLU A 8 5.53 -28.25 31.04
N LEU A 9 6.32 -27.87 32.07
CA LEU A 9 6.11 -26.66 32.85
C LEU A 9 6.12 -25.41 31.96
N ARG A 10 7.13 -25.28 31.11
CA ARG A 10 7.22 -24.16 30.15
C ARG A 10 5.99 -24.08 29.27
N THR A 11 5.52 -25.18 28.71
CA THR A 11 4.30 -25.25 27.89
C THR A 11 3.07 -24.79 28.67
N ARG A 12 2.96 -25.15 29.97
CA ARG A 12 1.83 -24.74 30.81
C ARG A 12 1.88 -23.27 31.18
N LEU A 13 3.06 -22.70 31.43
CA LEU A 13 3.21 -21.26 31.63
C LEU A 13 2.72 -20.47 30.42
N TYR A 14 3.07 -20.87 29.21
CA TYR A 14 2.55 -20.26 27.99
C TYR A 14 1.05 -20.46 27.82
N ALA A 15 0.52 -21.64 28.14
CA ALA A 15 -0.91 -21.90 28.07
C ALA A 15 -1.70 -21.02 29.06
N SER A 16 -1.17 -20.81 30.27
CA SER A 16 -1.77 -19.91 31.27
C SER A 16 -1.72 -18.46 30.82
N ALA A 17 -0.62 -18.02 30.17
CA ALA A 17 -0.53 -16.70 29.58
C ALA A 17 -1.57 -16.49 28.45
N ALA A 18 -1.74 -17.51 27.61
CA ALA A 18 -2.72 -17.48 26.51
C ALA A 18 -4.18 -17.48 27.01
N SER A 19 -4.45 -18.14 28.14
CA SER A 19 -5.80 -18.21 28.75
C SER A 19 -6.14 -16.98 29.59
N GLY A 20 -5.15 -16.18 29.94
CA GLY A 20 -5.26 -15.02 30.83
C GLY A 20 -4.97 -15.36 32.31
N CYS A 21 -4.26 -14.45 32.99
CA CYS A 21 -3.75 -14.66 34.35
C CYS A 21 -4.83 -14.75 35.43
N PHE A 22 -6.05 -14.31 35.16
CA PHE A 22 -7.17 -14.35 36.12
C PHE A 22 -7.58 -15.78 36.50
N ALA A 23 -7.30 -16.78 35.66
CA ALA A 23 -7.61 -18.18 35.89
C ALA A 23 -6.44 -18.98 36.47
N VAL A 24 -5.28 -18.36 36.75
CA VAL A 24 -4.07 -19.07 37.22
C VAL A 24 -4.33 -19.86 38.50
N ASN A 25 -5.11 -19.33 39.44
CA ASN A 25 -5.43 -20.00 40.70
C ASN A 25 -6.28 -21.27 40.50
N GLU A 26 -7.01 -21.41 39.41
CA GLU A 26 -7.85 -22.54 39.08
C GLU A 26 -7.15 -23.51 38.11
N ASP A 27 -5.99 -23.17 37.57
CA ASP A 27 -5.23 -24.00 36.63
C ASP A 27 -4.49 -25.11 37.35
N PHE A 28 -5.22 -26.22 37.62
CA PHE A 28 -4.61 -27.39 38.24
C PHE A 28 -3.63 -28.15 37.32
N ARG A 29 -3.66 -27.91 35.98
CA ARG A 29 -2.65 -28.49 35.08
C ARG A 29 -1.31 -27.79 35.26
N LEU A 30 -1.31 -26.46 35.43
CA LEU A 30 -0.12 -25.72 35.77
C LEU A 30 0.41 -26.14 37.15
N LYS A 31 -0.45 -26.24 38.19
CA LYS A 31 -0.05 -26.71 39.52
C LYS A 31 0.64 -28.06 39.45
N ARG A 32 0.05 -29.02 38.76
CA ARG A 32 0.60 -30.38 38.57
C ARG A 32 1.94 -30.34 37.80
N ALA A 33 2.10 -29.48 36.82
CA ALA A 33 3.37 -29.34 36.10
C ALA A 33 4.46 -28.75 36.98
N ILE A 34 4.13 -27.82 37.88
CA ILE A 34 5.07 -27.28 38.88
C ILE A 34 5.49 -28.37 39.87
N GLU A 35 4.55 -29.15 40.40
CA GLU A 35 4.84 -30.28 41.28
C GLU A 35 5.75 -31.34 40.59
N ALA A 36 5.46 -31.68 39.35
CA ALA A 36 6.27 -32.64 38.59
C ALA A 36 7.67 -32.11 38.26
N PHE A 37 7.87 -30.79 38.27
CA PHE A 37 9.16 -30.15 38.05
C PHE A 37 10.04 -30.10 39.30
N GLU A 38 9.49 -30.22 40.51
CA GLU A 38 10.19 -30.10 41.77
C GLU A 38 11.45 -30.97 41.86
N PRO A 39 11.43 -32.30 41.52
CA PRO A 39 12.65 -33.11 41.60
C PRO A 39 13.78 -32.62 40.70
N LEU A 40 13.43 -32.03 39.55
CA LEU A 40 14.41 -31.44 38.63
C LEU A 40 14.92 -30.10 39.16
N ALA A 41 14.08 -29.32 39.83
CA ALA A 41 14.43 -28.07 40.46
C ALA A 41 15.46 -28.24 41.58
N GLN A 42 15.36 -29.29 42.38
CA GLN A 42 16.29 -29.59 43.46
C GLN A 42 17.73 -29.89 42.98
N ALA A 43 17.87 -30.29 41.71
CA ALA A 43 19.16 -30.65 41.15
C ALA A 43 19.97 -29.45 40.64
N ASN A 44 19.36 -28.27 40.48
CA ASN A 44 19.99 -27.08 39.88
C ASN A 44 19.43 -25.79 40.48
N LYS A 45 20.30 -24.88 40.90
CA LYS A 45 19.92 -23.59 41.53
C LYS A 45 19.02 -22.73 40.64
N ALA A 46 19.21 -22.76 39.33
CA ALA A 46 18.44 -21.96 38.40
C ALA A 46 17.04 -22.55 38.22
N PHE A 47 16.91 -23.86 38.13
CA PHE A 47 15.60 -24.55 38.13
C PHE A 47 14.88 -24.34 39.47
N MET A 48 15.62 -24.33 40.59
CA MET A 48 15.04 -24.02 41.89
C MET A 48 14.50 -22.58 41.96
N LYS A 49 15.17 -21.61 41.33
CA LYS A 49 14.64 -20.25 41.21
C LYS A 49 13.32 -20.22 40.43
N LEU A 50 13.25 -20.86 39.25
CA LEU A 50 12.02 -20.97 38.46
C LEU A 50 10.91 -21.62 39.27
N TYR A 51 11.19 -22.73 39.99
CA TYR A 51 10.21 -23.41 40.82
C TYR A 51 9.64 -22.48 41.92
N SER A 52 10.56 -21.76 42.63
CA SER A 52 10.19 -20.79 43.65
C SER A 52 9.34 -19.64 43.10
N ASP A 53 9.69 -19.11 41.93
CA ASP A 53 8.97 -18.01 41.30
C ASP A 53 7.59 -18.49 40.79
N CYS A 54 7.47 -19.71 40.24
CA CYS A 54 6.18 -20.30 39.92
C CYS A 54 5.27 -20.46 41.14
N GLY A 55 5.81 -20.73 42.33
CA GLY A 55 5.03 -20.77 43.58
C GLY A 55 4.37 -19.43 43.93
N LYS A 56 5.01 -18.31 43.56
CA LYS A 56 4.49 -16.95 43.82
C LYS A 56 3.28 -16.60 42.94
N LEU A 57 3.06 -17.30 41.81
CA LEU A 57 1.94 -17.08 40.92
C LEU A 57 0.59 -17.16 41.63
N PHE A 58 0.48 -18.00 42.66
CA PHE A 58 -0.76 -18.28 43.35
C PHE A 58 -1.01 -17.36 44.56
N THR A 59 -0.04 -16.54 44.92
CA THR A 59 -0.10 -15.68 46.11
C THR A 59 0.16 -14.21 45.83
N SER A 60 0.57 -13.87 44.60
CA SER A 60 0.88 -12.51 44.19
C SER A 60 -0.37 -11.69 43.89
N ASP A 61 -0.34 -10.41 44.25
CA ASP A 61 -1.34 -9.42 43.86
C ASP A 61 -1.21 -9.03 42.37
N THR A 62 -0.07 -9.32 41.73
CA THR A 62 0.23 -9.10 40.31
C THR A 62 0.65 -10.39 39.62
N PRO A 63 -0.26 -11.37 39.46
CA PRO A 63 0.09 -12.68 38.89
C PRO A 63 0.56 -12.58 37.42
N ALA A 64 0.16 -11.53 36.71
CA ALA A 64 0.59 -11.31 35.32
C ALA A 64 2.10 -11.02 35.23
N ASP A 65 2.63 -10.19 36.11
CA ASP A 65 4.06 -9.84 36.15
C ASP A 65 4.88 -11.06 36.53
N VAL A 66 4.44 -11.79 37.57
CA VAL A 66 5.11 -13.02 38.00
C VAL A 66 5.11 -14.08 36.90
N LEU A 67 4.00 -14.23 36.16
CA LEU A 67 3.92 -15.17 35.05
C LEU A 67 4.88 -14.79 33.91
N SER A 68 4.97 -13.51 33.61
CA SER A 68 5.92 -12.97 32.64
C SER A 68 7.36 -13.28 33.02
N ASP A 69 7.72 -13.06 34.28
CA ASP A 69 9.06 -13.36 34.81
C ASP A 69 9.36 -14.87 34.76
N CYS A 70 8.39 -15.71 35.13
CA CYS A 70 8.51 -17.16 35.04
C CYS A 70 8.74 -17.64 33.59
N ILE A 71 8.02 -17.08 32.63
CA ILE A 71 8.19 -17.41 31.20
C ILE A 71 9.56 -16.96 30.72
N ALA A 72 9.98 -15.73 31.03
CA ALA A 72 11.29 -15.22 30.65
C ALA A 72 12.43 -16.08 31.22
N LEU A 73 12.32 -16.49 32.49
CA LEU A 73 13.30 -17.35 33.11
C LEU A 73 13.29 -18.77 32.51
N ALA A 74 12.11 -19.32 32.22
CA ALA A 74 12.00 -20.63 31.58
C ALA A 74 12.58 -20.61 30.16
N ASP A 75 12.41 -19.54 29.41
CA ASP A 75 12.99 -19.38 28.07
C ASP A 75 14.52 -19.25 28.14
N ALA A 76 15.03 -18.43 29.05
CA ALA A 76 16.47 -18.31 29.28
C ALA A 76 17.08 -19.68 29.63
N LEU A 77 16.42 -20.45 30.48
CA LEU A 77 16.86 -21.79 30.87
C LEU A 77 16.78 -22.80 29.71
N ALA A 78 15.78 -22.68 28.85
CA ALA A 78 15.66 -23.53 27.65
C ALA A 78 16.81 -23.27 26.67
N VAL A 79 17.19 -22.00 26.45
CA VAL A 79 18.27 -21.60 25.55
C VAL A 79 19.64 -22.01 26.11
N THR A 80 19.86 -21.83 27.40
CA THR A 80 21.14 -22.15 28.06
C THR A 80 21.25 -23.63 28.44
N GLN A 81 20.20 -24.43 28.25
CA GLN A 81 20.09 -25.84 28.71
C GLN A 81 20.42 -25.98 30.22
N GLY A 82 20.14 -24.94 30.99
CA GLY A 82 20.48 -24.87 32.42
C GLY A 82 21.96 -24.76 32.74
N SER A 83 22.83 -24.58 31.77
CA SER A 83 24.23 -24.29 31.99
C SER A 83 24.44 -22.78 32.21
N PHE A 84 24.82 -22.40 33.42
CA PHE A 84 25.40 -21.07 33.66
C PHE A 84 26.92 -21.22 33.50
N GLY A 85 27.50 -20.42 32.61
CA GLY A 85 28.95 -20.25 32.59
C GLY A 85 29.40 -19.76 33.97
N ASP A 86 30.50 -20.28 34.47
CA ASP A 86 31.14 -19.75 35.67
C ASP A 86 31.28 -18.23 35.51
N GLY A 87 30.66 -17.51 36.43
CA GLY A 87 30.45 -16.08 36.42
C GLY A 87 31.69 -15.22 36.15
N SER A 88 32.16 -15.26 34.91
CA SER A 88 32.99 -14.20 34.38
C SER A 88 32.04 -13.06 34.00
N ASP A 89 32.10 -12.01 34.77
CA ASP A 89 31.51 -10.67 34.61
C ASP A 89 30.95 -10.28 33.25
N THR A 90 29.96 -10.98 32.72
CA THR A 90 29.01 -10.38 31.81
C THR A 90 28.03 -9.58 32.67
N LYS A 91 28.41 -8.31 32.94
CA LYS A 91 27.40 -7.33 33.33
C LYS A 91 26.26 -7.49 32.31
N PRO A 92 25.01 -7.71 32.77
CA PRO A 92 23.89 -7.61 31.85
C PRO A 92 24.07 -6.26 31.18
N SER A 93 24.30 -6.24 29.86
CA SER A 93 24.17 -5.00 29.12
C SER A 93 22.74 -4.55 29.40
N GLU A 94 22.58 -3.43 30.08
CA GLU A 94 21.31 -2.76 30.13
C GLU A 94 20.97 -2.52 28.67
N ILE A 95 20.13 -3.37 28.13
CA ILE A 95 19.43 -3.08 26.87
C ILE A 95 18.42 -2.02 27.29
N THR A 96 18.84 -0.77 27.33
CA THR A 96 17.97 0.39 27.36
C THR A 96 17.29 0.42 25.99
N THR A 97 16.35 -0.47 25.80
CA THR A 97 15.44 -0.38 24.67
C THR A 97 14.28 0.48 25.15
N ASP A 98 14.06 1.60 24.49
CA ASP A 98 12.79 2.32 24.53
C ASP A 98 11.65 1.47 23.88
N MET A 99 11.78 0.16 23.92
CA MET A 99 10.79 -0.78 23.42
C MET A 99 9.55 -0.69 24.29
N LYS A 100 8.59 0.08 23.85
CA LYS A 100 7.26 0.10 24.45
C LYS A 100 6.59 -1.25 24.20
N ILE A 101 6.37 -2.02 25.26
CA ILE A 101 5.45 -3.15 25.22
C ILE A 101 4.05 -2.57 25.39
N ILE A 102 3.21 -2.78 24.38
CA ILE A 102 1.83 -2.29 24.41
C ILE A 102 0.97 -3.35 25.10
N PRO A 103 0.21 -3.00 26.16
CA PRO A 103 -0.71 -3.94 26.79
C PRO A 103 -1.86 -4.27 25.83
N VAL A 104 -1.80 -5.47 25.24
CA VAL A 104 -2.76 -5.98 24.27
C VAL A 104 -3.02 -7.45 24.50
N THR A 105 -4.17 -7.94 24.04
CA THR A 105 -4.45 -9.37 24.07
C THR A 105 -3.47 -10.12 23.18
N TYR A 106 -3.00 -11.27 23.63
CA TYR A 106 -2.12 -12.15 22.85
C TYR A 106 -2.71 -12.46 21.45
N SER A 107 -4.02 -12.62 21.38
CA SER A 107 -4.73 -12.89 20.12
C SER A 107 -4.55 -11.77 19.09
N ALA A 108 -4.64 -10.51 19.51
CA ALA A 108 -4.49 -9.37 18.60
C ALA A 108 -3.06 -9.28 18.07
N LEU A 109 -2.07 -9.41 18.96
CA LEU A 109 -0.66 -9.39 18.57
C LEU A 109 -0.29 -10.58 17.69
N SER A 110 -0.70 -11.79 18.07
CA SER A 110 -0.45 -13.03 17.31
C SER A 110 -1.10 -12.94 15.92
N GLY A 111 -2.31 -12.38 15.82
CA GLY A 111 -2.98 -12.17 14.55
C GLY A 111 -2.21 -11.25 13.61
N LEU A 112 -1.64 -10.15 14.14
CA LEU A 112 -0.79 -9.25 13.35
C LEU A 112 0.53 -9.93 12.93
N CYS A 113 1.22 -10.58 13.87
CA CYS A 113 2.45 -11.32 13.56
C CYS A 113 2.23 -12.40 12.49
N GLU A 114 1.11 -13.10 12.54
CA GLU A 114 0.74 -14.10 11.53
C GLU A 114 0.49 -13.48 10.14
N LYS A 115 -0.18 -12.32 10.07
CA LYS A 115 -0.35 -11.56 8.83
C LYS A 115 1.00 -11.16 8.24
N ILE A 116 1.93 -10.69 9.09
CA ILE A 116 3.28 -10.29 8.68
C ILE A 116 4.07 -11.50 8.18
N GLU A 117 4.14 -12.57 8.95
CA GLU A 117 4.90 -13.78 8.59
C GLU A 117 4.38 -14.46 7.32
N LYS A 118 3.08 -14.37 7.05
CA LYS A 118 2.45 -14.87 5.81
C LYS A 118 2.59 -13.91 4.65
N CYS A 119 3.09 -12.69 4.84
CA CYS A 119 3.10 -11.62 3.84
C CYS A 119 1.70 -11.44 3.21
N SER A 120 0.69 -11.34 4.06
CA SER A 120 -0.72 -11.33 3.65
C SER A 120 -1.09 -10.04 2.92
N PRO A 121 -1.94 -10.07 1.86
CA PRO A 121 -2.52 -8.87 1.26
C PRO A 121 -3.23 -7.95 2.28
N LYS A 122 -3.71 -8.52 3.40
CA LYS A 122 -4.33 -7.76 4.50
C LYS A 122 -3.35 -6.82 5.24
N LEU A 123 -2.06 -6.84 4.92
CA LEU A 123 -1.10 -5.83 5.42
C LEU A 123 -1.35 -4.44 4.82
N GLU A 124 -2.07 -4.34 3.70
CA GLU A 124 -2.50 -3.06 3.14
C GLU A 124 -3.77 -2.50 3.81
N GLU A 125 -4.50 -3.34 4.55
CA GLU A 125 -5.79 -3.01 5.19
C GLU A 125 -5.70 -3.12 6.73
N LEU A 126 -4.63 -2.60 7.33
CA LEU A 126 -4.46 -2.66 8.77
C LEU A 126 -5.45 -1.74 9.48
N THR A 127 -6.07 -2.25 10.53
CA THR A 127 -6.89 -1.45 11.45
C THR A 127 -6.02 -0.53 12.30
N ASP A 128 -6.60 0.54 12.85
CA ASP A 128 -5.88 1.48 13.72
C ASP A 128 -5.23 0.79 14.93
N ASN A 129 -5.89 -0.23 15.48
CA ASN A 129 -5.32 -1.05 16.55
C ASN A 129 -4.08 -1.84 16.08
N GLU A 130 -4.12 -2.41 14.89
CA GLU A 130 -2.96 -3.14 14.34
C GLU A 130 -1.79 -2.20 14.03
N ILE A 131 -2.07 -0.99 13.51
CA ILE A 131 -1.04 0.03 13.30
C ILE A 131 -0.39 0.47 14.62
N ARG A 132 -1.20 0.62 15.68
CA ARG A 132 -0.68 0.88 17.02
C ARG A 132 0.25 -0.24 17.50
N LEU A 133 -0.11 -1.50 17.20
CA LEU A 133 0.69 -2.67 17.57
C LEU A 133 2.05 -2.74 16.86
N VAL A 134 2.22 -2.07 15.72
CA VAL A 134 3.53 -2.01 15.05
C VAL A 134 4.61 -1.41 15.94
N SER A 135 4.24 -0.57 16.91
CA SER A 135 5.16 -0.01 17.92
C SER A 135 5.54 -1.01 19.03
N ASP A 136 5.05 -2.24 19.00
CA ASP A 136 5.41 -3.30 19.93
C ASP A 136 6.64 -4.07 19.43
N GLY A 137 7.67 -4.19 20.26
CA GLY A 137 8.93 -4.84 19.89
C GLY A 137 8.80 -6.30 19.41
N ARG A 138 7.74 -6.99 19.82
CA ARG A 138 7.46 -8.37 19.38
C ARG A 138 7.12 -8.45 17.89
N VAL A 139 6.59 -7.39 17.31
CA VAL A 139 6.28 -7.29 15.87
C VAL A 139 7.56 -7.25 15.03
N LEU A 140 8.63 -6.65 15.53
CA LEU A 140 9.91 -6.55 14.82
C LEU A 140 10.49 -7.91 14.45
N SER A 141 10.44 -8.87 15.37
CA SER A 141 10.93 -10.22 15.10
C SER A 141 10.14 -10.89 13.95
N ALA A 142 8.82 -10.74 13.94
CA ALA A 142 7.98 -11.26 12.86
C ALA A 142 8.29 -10.57 11.52
N PHE A 143 8.52 -9.25 11.53
CA PHE A 143 8.88 -8.48 10.34
C PHE A 143 10.25 -8.90 9.77
N VAL A 144 11.28 -8.96 10.61
CA VAL A 144 12.62 -9.38 10.17
C VAL A 144 12.60 -10.80 9.60
N LYS A 145 11.85 -11.72 10.20
CA LYS A 145 11.65 -13.07 9.68
C LYS A 145 10.90 -13.07 8.35
N ALA A 146 9.84 -12.27 8.23
CA ALA A 146 9.06 -12.17 7.00
C ALA A 146 9.87 -11.61 5.82
N SER A 147 10.89 -10.77 6.09
CA SER A 147 11.77 -10.22 5.06
C SER A 147 12.49 -11.28 4.22
N GLU A 148 12.61 -12.52 4.71
CA GLU A 148 13.15 -13.66 3.94
C GLU A 148 12.29 -13.99 2.71
N LYS A 149 10.99 -13.73 2.77
CA LYS A 149 10.08 -14.07 1.68
C LYS A 149 10.00 -12.98 0.61
N GLY A 150 10.16 -11.74 0.98
CA GLY A 150 10.11 -10.52 0.15
C GLY A 150 8.92 -10.49 -0.80
N ASN A 151 7.93 -9.66 -0.54
CA ASN A 151 6.85 -9.41 -1.49
C ASN A 151 6.30 -7.98 -1.32
N VAL A 152 5.54 -7.51 -2.33
CA VAL A 152 5.02 -6.13 -2.39
C VAL A 152 4.18 -5.71 -1.17
N TYR A 153 3.48 -6.63 -0.52
CA TYR A 153 2.68 -6.32 0.68
C TYR A 153 3.57 -6.07 1.90
N LEU A 154 4.70 -6.80 1.98
CA LEU A 154 5.68 -6.58 3.03
C LEU A 154 6.44 -5.28 2.81
N ASP A 155 6.73 -4.91 1.55
CA ASP A 155 7.40 -3.66 1.21
C ASP A 155 6.55 -2.44 1.62
N SER A 156 5.23 -2.46 1.35
CA SER A 156 4.29 -1.44 1.82
C SER A 156 4.22 -1.37 3.36
N PHE A 157 4.30 -2.52 4.03
CA PHE A 157 4.32 -2.59 5.50
C PHE A 157 5.67 -2.15 6.09
N ALA A 158 6.78 -2.37 5.37
CA ALA A 158 8.12 -1.95 5.78
C ALA A 158 8.20 -0.43 5.98
N GLU A 159 7.52 0.34 5.11
CA GLU A 159 7.43 1.79 5.29
C GLU A 159 6.87 2.14 6.67
N ILE A 160 5.79 1.45 7.12
CA ILE A 160 5.18 1.68 8.43
C ILE A 160 6.13 1.31 9.57
N VAL A 161 6.82 0.18 9.44
CA VAL A 161 7.75 -0.30 10.48
C VAL A 161 8.95 0.63 10.59
N THR A 162 9.58 0.98 9.47
CA THR A 162 10.78 1.83 9.46
C THR A 162 10.49 3.25 9.93
N ASP A 163 9.32 3.79 9.63
CA ASP A 163 8.88 5.08 10.18
C ASP A 163 8.68 5.03 11.70
N LYS A 164 8.04 3.97 12.21
CA LYS A 164 7.78 3.81 13.65
C LYS A 164 9.01 3.59 14.48
N TRP A 165 9.97 2.84 13.95
CA TRP A 165 11.14 2.39 14.68
C TRP A 165 12.40 3.15 14.31
N GLY A 166 12.45 3.76 13.11
CA GLY A 166 13.61 4.48 12.62
C GLY A 166 14.89 3.65 12.78
N GLU A 167 15.95 4.30 13.27
CA GLU A 167 17.26 3.67 13.46
C GLU A 167 17.26 2.49 14.46
N ALA A 168 16.27 2.39 15.34
CA ALA A 168 16.22 1.33 16.35
C ALA A 168 16.09 -0.07 15.74
N ILE A 169 15.54 -0.21 14.53
CA ILE A 169 15.41 -1.51 13.83
C ILE A 169 16.72 -1.92 13.12
N VAL A 170 17.61 -0.97 12.82
CA VAL A 170 18.80 -1.20 12.00
C VAL A 170 19.69 -2.33 12.51
N PRO A 171 20.02 -2.43 13.82
CA PRO A 171 20.85 -3.53 14.32
C PRO A 171 20.22 -4.91 14.04
N MET A 172 18.90 -5.04 14.16
CA MET A 172 18.21 -6.30 13.90
C MET A 172 18.26 -6.68 12.40
N LEU A 173 18.06 -5.70 11.52
CA LEU A 173 18.15 -5.91 10.08
C LEU A 173 19.58 -6.25 9.66
N LYS A 174 20.59 -5.54 10.17
CA LYS A 174 22.01 -5.84 9.89
C LYS A 174 22.39 -7.25 10.33
N ASN A 175 21.96 -7.69 11.51
CA ASN A 175 22.22 -9.04 12.01
C ASN A 175 21.54 -10.12 11.14
N ALA A 176 20.47 -9.76 10.45
CA ALA A 176 19.75 -10.67 9.55
C ALA A 176 20.31 -10.68 8.12
N VAL A 177 21.19 -9.75 7.74
CA VAL A 177 21.86 -9.74 6.43
C VAL A 177 22.88 -10.88 6.38
N LEU A 178 22.56 -11.91 5.57
CA LEU A 178 23.40 -13.09 5.39
C LEU A 178 23.91 -13.14 3.95
N LEU A 179 25.22 -13.33 3.76
CA LEU A 179 25.83 -13.45 2.44
C LEU A 179 25.35 -14.69 1.67
N THR A 180 24.74 -15.66 2.36
CA THR A 180 24.20 -16.89 1.78
C THR A 180 22.77 -16.74 1.24
N ASP A 181 22.07 -15.67 1.62
CA ASP A 181 20.69 -15.38 1.17
C ASP A 181 20.64 -14.01 0.48
N GLU A 182 21.00 -14.01 -0.80
CA GLU A 182 21.13 -12.79 -1.59
C GLU A 182 19.85 -11.96 -1.68
N LYS A 183 18.70 -12.62 -1.87
CA LYS A 183 17.43 -11.93 -2.11
C LYS A 183 16.94 -11.25 -0.83
N ALA A 184 16.86 -12.01 0.25
CA ALA A 184 16.41 -11.47 1.53
C ALA A 184 17.36 -10.39 2.08
N SER A 185 18.66 -10.58 1.90
CA SER A 185 19.66 -9.61 2.34
C SER A 185 19.61 -8.31 1.53
N GLY A 186 19.34 -8.38 0.23
CA GLY A 186 19.09 -7.19 -0.60
C GLY A 186 17.90 -6.39 -0.09
N THR A 187 16.77 -7.03 0.13
CA THR A 187 15.56 -6.40 0.71
C THR A 187 15.81 -5.79 2.09
N ARG A 188 16.59 -6.47 2.94
CA ARG A 188 16.94 -5.95 4.27
C ARG A 188 17.81 -4.70 4.18
N ILE A 189 18.70 -4.60 3.20
CA ILE A 189 19.48 -3.39 2.95
C ILE A 189 18.58 -2.23 2.53
N ASP A 190 17.60 -2.49 1.66
CA ASP A 190 16.61 -1.48 1.27
C ASP A 190 15.82 -0.98 2.51
N TYR A 191 15.42 -1.88 3.42
CA TYR A 191 14.76 -1.51 4.67
C TYR A 191 15.68 -0.76 5.66
N ILE A 192 16.99 -1.08 5.70
CA ILE A 192 17.97 -0.31 6.49
C ILE A 192 18.04 1.12 5.95
N TYR A 193 18.06 1.29 4.63
CA TYR A 193 18.05 2.62 4.03
C TYR A 193 16.76 3.39 4.36
N MET A 194 15.60 2.76 4.28
CA MET A 194 14.32 3.36 4.67
C MET A 194 14.31 3.81 6.15
N ALA A 195 14.99 3.07 7.04
CA ALA A 195 15.00 3.34 8.47
C ALA A 195 16.02 4.39 8.90
N ALA A 196 17.20 4.43 8.30
CA ALA A 196 18.34 5.24 8.74
C ALA A 196 18.93 6.15 7.65
N GLY A 197 18.56 5.93 6.38
CA GLY A 197 19.07 6.75 5.28
C GLY A 197 20.60 6.73 5.19
N GLU A 198 21.16 7.91 4.99
CA GLU A 198 22.60 8.14 4.81
C GLU A 198 23.45 7.89 6.06
N LYS A 199 22.84 7.79 7.24
CA LYS A 199 23.57 7.53 8.50
C LYS A 199 24.31 6.20 8.50
N GLU A 200 23.91 5.28 7.62
CA GLU A 200 24.50 3.95 7.46
C GLU A 200 25.45 3.85 6.26
N ASN A 201 25.91 4.97 5.71
CA ASN A 201 26.74 5.02 4.51
C ASN A 201 28.01 4.13 4.63
N ASP A 202 28.70 4.14 5.77
CA ASP A 202 29.88 3.28 5.95
C ASP A 202 29.56 1.80 5.80
N TYR A 203 28.38 1.39 6.26
CA TYR A 203 27.90 0.02 6.11
C TYR A 203 27.62 -0.32 4.63
N TYR A 204 26.94 0.57 3.89
CA TYR A 204 26.69 0.36 2.46
C TYR A 204 27.98 0.32 1.66
N ILE A 205 28.92 1.22 1.91
CA ILE A 205 30.24 1.23 1.27
C ILE A 205 30.97 -0.10 1.53
N SER A 206 30.95 -0.59 2.77
CA SER A 206 31.58 -1.85 3.13
C SER A 206 31.02 -3.03 2.36
N LEU A 207 29.70 -3.10 2.18
CA LEU A 207 29.05 -4.15 1.40
C LEU A 207 29.29 -4.00 -0.11
N ALA A 208 29.22 -2.78 -0.64
CA ALA A 208 29.42 -2.50 -2.06
C ALA A 208 30.84 -2.86 -2.51
N LYS A 209 31.86 -2.60 -1.68
CA LYS A 209 33.29 -2.91 -1.95
C LYS A 209 33.67 -4.37 -1.66
N ASN A 210 32.86 -5.12 -0.92
CA ASN A 210 33.15 -6.51 -0.60
C ASN A 210 33.01 -7.40 -1.82
N SER A 211 34.11 -7.79 -2.45
CA SER A 211 34.14 -8.67 -3.64
C SER A 211 33.61 -10.09 -3.38
N GLU A 212 33.59 -10.53 -2.11
CA GLU A 212 33.07 -11.84 -1.71
C GLU A 212 31.53 -11.80 -1.52
N ALA A 213 30.96 -10.61 -1.38
CA ALA A 213 29.53 -10.47 -1.25
C ALA A 213 28.81 -10.75 -2.60
N PRO A 214 27.68 -11.45 -2.57
CA PRO A 214 26.85 -11.69 -3.74
C PRO A 214 26.46 -10.40 -4.47
N GLN A 215 26.31 -10.51 -5.80
CA GLN A 215 26.03 -9.34 -6.65
C GLN A 215 24.79 -8.56 -6.21
N ASN A 216 23.70 -9.24 -5.82
CA ASN A 216 22.47 -8.57 -5.43
C ASN A 216 22.63 -7.75 -4.15
N ILE A 217 23.39 -8.23 -3.19
CA ILE A 217 23.71 -7.50 -1.94
C ILE A 217 24.50 -6.23 -2.27
N ARG A 218 25.52 -6.36 -3.11
CA ARG A 218 26.33 -5.22 -3.56
C ARG A 218 25.50 -4.19 -4.35
N ILE A 219 24.58 -4.66 -5.21
CA ILE A 219 23.67 -3.79 -5.96
C ILE A 219 22.73 -3.03 -5.04
N SER A 220 22.11 -3.67 -4.03
CA SER A 220 21.27 -2.97 -3.04
C SER A 220 22.07 -1.95 -2.23
N ALA A 221 23.30 -2.26 -1.86
CA ALA A 221 24.17 -1.32 -1.17
C ALA A 221 24.54 -0.10 -2.04
N ILE A 222 24.88 -0.33 -3.32
CA ILE A 222 25.15 0.74 -4.30
C ILE A 222 23.91 1.62 -4.48
N LYS A 223 22.73 1.02 -4.55
CA LYS A 223 21.46 1.73 -4.67
C LYS A 223 21.17 2.61 -3.44
N ALA A 224 21.45 2.11 -2.24
CA ALA A 224 21.34 2.91 -1.02
C ALA A 224 22.32 4.10 -1.02
N MET A 225 23.52 3.94 -1.62
CA MET A 225 24.52 4.99 -1.75
C MET A 225 24.17 6.08 -2.78
N SER A 226 23.28 5.81 -3.75
CA SER A 226 22.98 6.73 -4.85
C SER A 226 22.24 8.01 -4.40
N HIS A 227 21.80 8.07 -3.16
CA HIS A 227 21.06 9.22 -2.64
C HIS A 227 21.93 10.25 -1.91
N ASP A 228 23.20 9.92 -1.60
CA ASP A 228 24.13 10.83 -0.93
C ASP A 228 25.26 11.25 -1.86
N PRO A 229 25.35 12.56 -2.22
CA PRO A 229 26.41 13.09 -3.08
C PRO A 229 27.83 12.80 -2.56
N ALA A 230 28.01 12.60 -1.27
CA ALA A 230 29.31 12.24 -0.69
C ALA A 230 29.86 10.90 -1.20
N ASN A 231 29.00 10.04 -1.73
CA ASN A 231 29.37 8.74 -2.28
C ASN A 231 29.87 8.78 -3.73
N ALA A 232 29.86 9.93 -4.39
CA ALA A 232 30.18 10.05 -5.82
C ALA A 232 31.55 9.44 -6.18
N GLU A 233 32.59 9.72 -5.40
CA GLU A 233 33.95 9.19 -5.62
C GLU A 233 33.99 7.65 -5.53
N VAL A 234 33.34 7.09 -4.53
CA VAL A 234 33.28 5.63 -4.32
C VAL A 234 32.50 4.96 -5.46
N LEU A 235 31.39 5.56 -5.87
CA LEU A 235 30.58 5.04 -6.97
C LEU A 235 31.32 5.12 -8.32
N LEU A 236 32.09 6.17 -8.58
CA LEU A 236 32.97 6.29 -9.73
C LEU A 236 34.09 5.22 -9.70
N GLU A 237 34.69 4.96 -8.53
CA GLU A 237 35.67 3.88 -8.34
C GLU A 237 35.05 2.54 -8.72
N LEU A 238 33.86 2.21 -8.18
CA LEU A 238 33.15 0.97 -8.49
C LEU A 238 32.77 0.87 -9.98
N TYR A 239 32.32 1.94 -10.60
CA TYR A 239 32.04 1.99 -12.04
C TYR A 239 33.28 1.66 -12.88
N ASN A 240 34.46 2.15 -12.49
CA ASN A 240 35.69 1.96 -13.24
C ASN A 240 36.32 0.58 -13.01
N THR A 241 36.19 0.00 -11.82
CA THR A 241 36.86 -1.25 -11.43
C THR A 241 36.00 -2.49 -11.60
N GLU A 242 34.69 -2.37 -11.44
CA GLU A 242 33.76 -3.50 -11.45
C GLU A 242 33.31 -3.91 -12.86
N LYS A 243 32.67 -5.09 -12.96
CA LYS A 243 32.13 -5.66 -14.21
C LYS A 243 30.68 -6.08 -14.06
N GLY A 244 30.01 -6.29 -15.19
CA GLY A 244 28.65 -6.85 -15.22
C GLY A 244 27.61 -6.01 -14.51
N LYS A 245 26.75 -6.65 -13.73
CA LYS A 245 25.60 -6.00 -13.07
C LYS A 245 26.03 -4.99 -12.00
N VAL A 246 27.11 -5.26 -11.27
CA VAL A 246 27.62 -4.33 -10.24
C VAL A 246 28.11 -3.03 -10.87
N LYS A 247 28.87 -3.14 -11.99
CA LYS A 247 29.27 -1.98 -12.78
C LYS A 247 28.07 -1.18 -13.28
N ASN A 248 27.04 -1.86 -13.76
CA ASN A 248 25.83 -1.20 -14.25
C ASN A 248 25.08 -0.47 -13.10
N ALA A 249 24.98 -1.09 -11.94
CA ALA A 249 24.38 -0.45 -10.77
C ALA A 249 25.18 0.80 -10.34
N ALA A 250 26.50 0.72 -10.31
CA ALA A 250 27.35 1.87 -10.03
C ALA A 250 27.21 2.99 -11.08
N LEU A 251 27.10 2.63 -12.36
CA LEU A 251 26.82 3.57 -13.44
C LEU A 251 25.50 4.29 -13.22
N MET A 252 24.42 3.56 -12.93
CA MET A 252 23.10 4.14 -12.67
C MET A 252 23.18 5.11 -11.49
N ALA A 253 23.82 4.71 -10.38
CA ALA A 253 24.00 5.57 -9.20
C ALA A 253 24.82 6.84 -9.51
N VAL A 254 25.89 6.75 -10.30
CA VAL A 254 26.69 7.90 -10.73
C VAL A 254 25.86 8.86 -11.59
N LEU A 255 25.07 8.34 -12.54
CA LEU A 255 24.21 9.18 -13.38
C LEU A 255 23.08 9.84 -12.59
N GLU A 256 22.57 9.20 -11.55
CA GLU A 256 21.53 9.74 -10.66
C GLU A 256 22.07 10.87 -9.78
N LEU A 257 23.26 10.69 -9.19
CA LEU A 257 23.94 11.71 -8.40
C LEU A 257 24.44 12.91 -9.22
N ASP A 258 24.70 12.67 -10.50
CA ASP A 258 25.17 13.69 -11.46
C ASP A 258 26.43 14.45 -10.99
N PRO A 259 27.53 13.76 -10.60
CA PRO A 259 28.80 14.41 -10.38
C PRO A 259 29.35 14.97 -11.74
N PRO A 260 30.36 15.83 -11.72
CA PRO A 260 30.91 16.42 -12.95
C PRO A 260 31.29 15.42 -14.05
N GLU A 261 31.72 14.22 -13.68
CA GLU A 261 32.10 13.16 -14.59
C GLU A 261 30.91 12.44 -15.25
N ALA A 262 29.70 12.57 -14.69
CA ALA A 262 28.50 11.87 -15.18
C ALA A 262 28.14 12.29 -16.61
N GLU A 263 28.30 13.58 -16.94
CA GLU A 263 27.99 14.10 -18.29
C GLU A 263 28.90 13.52 -19.36
N GLU A 264 30.21 13.39 -19.07
CA GLU A 264 31.17 12.76 -19.99
C GLU A 264 30.87 11.27 -20.16
N ILE A 265 30.51 10.59 -19.07
CA ILE A 265 30.13 9.16 -19.10
C ILE A 265 28.88 8.98 -19.96
N LEU A 266 27.84 9.81 -19.75
CA LEU A 266 26.60 9.74 -20.52
C LEU A 266 26.86 10.00 -22.01
N SER A 267 27.63 11.03 -22.35
CA SER A 267 28.00 11.35 -23.73
C SER A 267 28.70 10.17 -24.44
N LYS A 268 29.64 9.51 -23.77
CA LYS A 268 30.32 8.30 -24.29
C LYS A 268 29.37 7.11 -24.48
N LEU A 269 28.36 6.96 -23.64
CA LEU A 269 27.36 5.91 -23.79
C LEU A 269 26.47 6.15 -25.01
N ILE A 270 26.08 7.40 -25.25
CA ILE A 270 25.29 7.82 -26.40
C ILE A 270 26.05 7.60 -27.70
N GLU A 271 27.33 8.01 -27.76
CA GLU A 271 28.20 7.78 -28.92
C GLU A 271 28.32 6.28 -29.24
N LYS A 272 28.50 5.43 -28.24
CA LYS A 272 28.56 3.97 -28.40
C LYS A 272 27.24 3.38 -28.91
N ALA A 273 26.12 3.93 -28.52
CA ALA A 273 24.79 3.51 -28.96
C ALA A 273 24.47 3.94 -30.41
N LYS A 274 25.33 4.74 -31.03
CA LYS A 274 25.17 5.20 -32.44
C LYS A 274 23.81 5.87 -32.70
N GLY A 275 23.28 6.58 -31.71
CA GLY A 275 21.99 7.28 -31.79
C GLY A 275 20.74 6.42 -31.60
N GLU A 276 20.90 5.12 -31.33
CA GLU A 276 19.76 4.25 -30.98
C GLU A 276 19.27 4.55 -29.57
N PHE A 277 18.20 5.34 -29.45
CA PHE A 277 17.65 5.82 -28.17
C PHE A 277 17.38 4.69 -27.16
N ASP A 278 16.81 3.58 -27.59
CA ASP A 278 16.47 2.46 -26.72
C ASP A 278 17.66 1.87 -25.96
N LYS A 279 18.86 2.01 -26.51
CA LYS A 279 20.09 1.51 -25.87
C LYS A 279 20.59 2.36 -24.70
N TYR A 280 20.18 3.62 -24.62
CA TYR A 280 20.60 4.54 -23.56
C TYR A 280 19.43 5.24 -22.85
N ALA A 281 18.19 4.90 -23.22
CA ALA A 281 17.00 5.51 -22.63
C ALA A 281 16.96 5.41 -21.10
N ASP A 282 17.35 4.27 -20.54
CA ASP A 282 17.38 4.06 -19.10
C ASP A 282 18.39 5.00 -18.40
N TYR A 283 19.54 5.22 -19.01
CA TYR A 283 20.56 6.15 -18.49
C TYR A 283 20.08 7.60 -18.54
N VAL A 284 19.42 7.98 -19.63
CA VAL A 284 18.84 9.32 -19.78
C VAL A 284 17.72 9.56 -18.77
N ARG A 285 16.91 8.54 -18.49
CA ARG A 285 15.76 8.65 -17.57
C ARG A 285 16.14 8.94 -16.12
N ILE A 286 17.33 8.57 -15.70
CA ILE A 286 17.78 8.77 -14.31
C ILE A 286 18.71 9.96 -14.16
N SER A 287 19.31 10.45 -15.24
CA SER A 287 20.27 11.54 -15.20
C SER A 287 19.59 12.91 -15.19
N PRO A 288 19.85 13.76 -14.19
CA PRO A 288 19.37 15.14 -14.16
C PRO A 288 20.26 16.11 -14.98
N SER A 289 21.19 15.59 -15.79
CA SER A 289 22.14 16.42 -16.54
C SER A 289 21.49 17.21 -17.68
N GLN A 290 22.12 18.30 -18.10
CA GLN A 290 21.66 19.09 -19.23
C GLN A 290 21.68 18.27 -20.53
N THR A 291 22.67 17.43 -20.73
CA THR A 291 22.77 16.53 -21.90
C THR A 291 21.56 15.59 -21.96
N ALA A 292 21.13 15.02 -20.83
CA ALA A 292 19.92 14.19 -20.78
C ALA A 292 18.66 14.99 -21.12
N GLU A 293 18.54 16.25 -20.62
CA GLU A 293 17.41 17.15 -20.97
C GLU A 293 17.34 17.41 -22.47
N GLU A 294 18.47 17.72 -23.10
CA GLU A 294 18.55 18.00 -24.54
C GLU A 294 18.15 16.80 -25.37
N LEU A 295 18.58 15.60 -24.98
CA LEU A 295 18.23 14.36 -25.65
C LEU A 295 16.73 14.02 -25.54
N VAL A 296 16.15 14.21 -24.35
CA VAL A 296 14.71 14.03 -24.16
C VAL A 296 13.93 14.98 -25.07
N ARG A 297 14.32 16.25 -25.11
CA ARG A 297 13.67 17.26 -25.96
C ARG A 297 13.83 16.93 -27.45
N ALA A 298 15.01 16.49 -27.87
CA ALA A 298 15.26 16.08 -29.25
C ALA A 298 14.37 14.87 -29.62
N LYS A 299 14.28 13.88 -28.74
CA LYS A 299 13.43 12.70 -28.97
C LYS A 299 11.94 13.04 -29.02
N MET A 300 11.45 13.89 -28.14
CA MET A 300 10.06 14.37 -28.20
C MET A 300 9.78 15.15 -29.50
N ASN A 301 10.72 15.98 -29.98
CA ASN A 301 10.58 16.69 -31.25
C ASN A 301 10.52 15.72 -32.44
N GLU A 302 11.35 14.69 -32.46
CA GLU A 302 11.34 13.65 -33.48
C GLU A 302 10.02 12.91 -33.48
N THR A 303 9.56 12.45 -32.31
CA THR A 303 8.30 11.72 -32.13
C THR A 303 7.07 12.55 -32.54
N ALA A 304 7.12 13.87 -32.39
CA ALA A 304 6.03 14.75 -32.82
C ALA A 304 5.91 14.85 -34.36
N GLN A 305 6.95 14.49 -35.12
CA GLN A 305 6.98 14.64 -36.58
C GLN A 305 6.65 13.34 -37.35
N VAL A 306 6.86 12.19 -36.75
CA VAL A 306 6.72 10.88 -37.40
C VAL A 306 5.51 10.13 -36.82
N PRO A 307 4.67 9.45 -37.66
CA PRO A 307 3.63 8.59 -37.17
C PRO A 307 4.25 7.51 -36.27
N CYS A 308 3.81 7.50 -35.00
CA CYS A 308 4.32 6.56 -34.02
C CYS A 308 3.46 5.31 -33.95
N ASP A 309 4.09 4.15 -33.90
CA ASP A 309 3.43 2.99 -33.34
C ASP A 309 3.26 3.14 -31.81
N LYS A 310 2.52 2.20 -31.24
CA LYS A 310 2.21 2.20 -29.80
C LYS A 310 3.45 2.21 -28.92
N ASP A 311 4.49 1.50 -29.32
CA ASP A 311 5.71 1.31 -28.50
C ASP A 311 6.55 2.60 -28.49
N ILE A 312 6.61 3.31 -29.63
CA ILE A 312 7.28 4.61 -29.72
C ILE A 312 6.53 5.65 -28.87
N LEU A 313 5.20 5.65 -28.92
CA LEU A 313 4.39 6.54 -28.10
C LEU A 313 4.58 6.27 -26.61
N LEU A 314 4.57 5.01 -26.18
CA LEU A 314 4.85 4.60 -24.81
C LEU A 314 6.27 5.01 -24.38
N SER A 315 7.25 4.86 -25.25
CA SER A 315 8.62 5.30 -24.99
C SER A 315 8.72 6.80 -24.81
N ALA A 316 8.07 7.59 -25.65
CA ALA A 316 8.04 9.05 -25.56
C ALA A 316 7.36 9.51 -24.26
N LEU A 317 6.27 8.88 -23.86
CA LEU A 317 5.52 9.21 -22.64
C LEU A 317 6.20 8.71 -21.36
N SER A 318 6.96 7.62 -21.42
CA SER A 318 7.77 7.17 -20.29
C SER A 318 8.92 8.13 -19.94
N ILE A 319 9.26 9.03 -20.86
CA ILE A 319 10.20 10.13 -20.63
C ILE A 319 9.64 11.15 -19.61
N GLU A 320 8.34 11.20 -19.43
CA GLU A 320 7.65 12.00 -18.42
C GLU A 320 8.30 11.91 -17.04
N ARG A 321 8.67 10.71 -16.61
CA ARG A 321 9.34 10.52 -15.30
C ARG A 321 10.69 11.21 -15.24
N THR A 322 11.40 11.32 -16.35
CA THR A 322 12.69 11.99 -16.45
C THR A 322 12.56 13.51 -16.35
N VAL A 323 11.45 14.05 -16.85
CA VAL A 323 11.19 15.49 -16.81
C VAL A 323 11.19 16.05 -15.39
N SER A 324 10.76 15.26 -14.40
CA SER A 324 10.79 15.66 -12.98
C SER A 324 12.21 15.83 -12.44
N LEU A 325 13.21 15.18 -13.06
CA LEU A 325 14.63 15.21 -12.67
C LEU A 325 15.38 16.40 -13.30
N PHE A 326 14.82 17.08 -14.30
CA PHE A 326 15.51 18.15 -14.99
C PHE A 326 15.97 19.24 -14.03
N LYS A 327 17.25 19.60 -14.09
CA LYS A 327 17.82 20.73 -13.34
C LYS A 327 17.21 22.04 -13.77
N ASN A 328 17.05 22.22 -15.08
CA ASN A 328 16.39 23.41 -15.66
C ASN A 328 14.88 23.21 -15.72
N LYS A 329 14.19 23.57 -14.64
CA LYS A 329 12.73 23.44 -14.55
C LYS A 329 11.94 24.29 -15.54
N SER A 330 12.57 25.29 -16.20
CA SER A 330 11.87 26.19 -17.14
C SER A 330 11.36 25.52 -18.41
N GLY A 331 11.97 24.41 -18.81
CA GLY A 331 11.57 23.65 -20.00
C GLY A 331 10.56 22.53 -19.78
N ILE A 332 10.17 22.27 -18.55
CA ILE A 332 9.25 21.17 -18.24
C ILE A 332 7.89 21.40 -18.90
N GLY A 333 7.35 22.64 -18.83
CA GLY A 333 6.07 22.99 -19.43
C GLY A 333 5.99 22.67 -20.93
N ASP A 334 7.06 22.99 -21.67
CA ASP A 334 7.13 22.66 -23.10
C ASP A 334 7.13 21.17 -23.37
N CYS A 335 7.77 20.37 -22.52
CA CYS A 335 7.75 18.92 -22.64
C CYS A 335 6.33 18.35 -22.43
N TYR A 336 5.60 18.84 -21.43
CA TYR A 336 4.21 18.43 -21.20
C TYR A 336 3.29 18.83 -22.35
N LEU A 337 3.42 20.05 -22.86
CA LEU A 337 2.63 20.50 -24.03
C LEU A 337 2.92 19.66 -25.27
N LYS A 338 4.19 19.33 -25.52
CA LYS A 338 4.56 18.42 -26.62
C LYS A 338 4.01 17.00 -26.42
N ALA A 339 4.01 16.48 -25.19
CA ALA A 339 3.39 15.19 -24.90
C ALA A 339 1.88 15.20 -25.25
N VAL A 340 1.18 16.27 -24.88
CA VAL A 340 -0.24 16.46 -25.27
C VAL A 340 -0.41 16.49 -26.79
N ASP A 341 0.44 17.22 -27.51
CA ASP A 341 0.38 17.27 -28.98
C ASP A 341 0.63 15.91 -29.64
N ILE A 342 1.59 15.15 -29.10
CA ILE A 342 1.90 13.79 -29.55
C ILE A 342 0.69 12.88 -29.33
N ILE A 343 0.08 12.92 -28.14
CA ILE A 343 -1.10 12.11 -27.80
C ILE A 343 -2.28 12.45 -28.71
N LYS A 344 -2.56 13.75 -28.93
CA LYS A 344 -3.62 14.21 -29.82
C LYS A 344 -3.41 13.75 -31.27
N LYS A 345 -2.17 13.77 -31.74
CA LYS A 345 -1.85 13.45 -33.13
C LYS A 345 -1.78 11.95 -33.41
N TRP A 346 -1.30 11.17 -32.47
CA TRP A 346 -0.94 9.76 -32.66
C TRP A 346 -1.63 8.80 -31.69
N GLY A 347 -2.42 9.28 -30.75
CA GLY A 347 -3.14 8.44 -29.78
C GLY A 347 -4.06 7.45 -30.46
N ALA A 348 -3.95 6.19 -30.10
CA ALA A 348 -4.71 5.08 -30.67
C ALA A 348 -5.91 4.73 -29.79
N GLY A 349 -7.04 5.43 -30.00
CA GLY A 349 -8.30 5.16 -29.31
C GLY A 349 -8.47 5.92 -27.99
N GLU A 350 -9.74 6.08 -27.58
CA GLU A 350 -10.16 6.95 -26.48
C GLU A 350 -9.55 6.49 -25.14
N GLN A 351 -9.62 5.21 -24.83
CA GLN A 351 -9.14 4.66 -23.55
C GLN A 351 -7.62 4.71 -23.34
N LEU A 352 -6.84 4.57 -24.41
CA LEU A 352 -5.38 4.71 -24.35
C LEU A 352 -4.99 6.18 -24.14
N THR A 353 -5.69 7.09 -24.79
CA THR A 353 -5.52 8.54 -24.63
C THR A 353 -5.81 8.97 -23.19
N GLU A 354 -6.87 8.46 -22.57
CA GLU A 354 -7.19 8.70 -21.16
C GLU A 354 -6.06 8.26 -20.22
N ASN A 355 -5.54 7.06 -20.42
CA ASN A 355 -4.45 6.55 -19.58
C ASN A 355 -3.18 7.39 -19.67
N TYR A 356 -2.88 7.95 -20.85
CA TYR A 356 -1.73 8.83 -21.02
C TYR A 356 -1.91 10.16 -20.31
N TYR A 357 -3.07 10.79 -20.42
CA TYR A 357 -3.35 12.01 -19.67
C TYR A 357 -3.38 11.76 -18.16
N ALA A 358 -3.92 10.64 -17.70
CA ALA A 358 -3.86 10.26 -16.30
C ALA A 358 -2.40 10.16 -15.81
N SER A 359 -1.52 9.52 -16.58
CA SER A 359 -0.10 9.40 -16.24
C SER A 359 0.61 10.76 -16.15
N LEU A 360 0.34 11.68 -17.10
CA LEU A 360 0.89 13.03 -17.05
C LEU A 360 0.43 13.80 -15.79
N ASN A 361 -0.86 13.72 -15.47
CA ASN A 361 -1.41 14.37 -14.28
C ASN A 361 -0.87 13.78 -12.98
N ASP A 362 -0.74 12.46 -12.89
CA ASP A 362 -0.20 11.78 -11.72
C ASP A 362 1.22 12.24 -11.39
N THR A 363 2.06 12.44 -12.40
CA THR A 363 3.41 12.96 -12.20
C THR A 363 3.40 14.40 -11.67
N LEU A 364 2.53 15.26 -12.20
CA LEU A 364 2.38 16.62 -11.70
C LEU A 364 1.89 16.65 -10.25
N ILE A 365 0.89 15.82 -9.93
CA ILE A 365 0.32 15.72 -8.57
C ILE A 365 1.37 15.23 -7.57
N LYS A 366 2.17 14.23 -7.92
CA LYS A 366 3.27 13.74 -7.05
C LYS A 366 4.29 14.83 -6.74
N ASN A 367 4.59 15.68 -7.70
CA ASN A 367 5.55 16.77 -7.51
C ASN A 367 5.00 17.95 -6.68
N LEU A 368 3.68 18.04 -6.47
CA LEU A 368 3.09 19.00 -5.51
C LEU A 368 3.48 18.73 -4.06
N GLN A 369 3.94 17.53 -3.75
CA GLN A 369 4.36 17.11 -2.41
C GLN A 369 5.88 17.31 -2.16
N ASN A 370 6.65 17.66 -3.18
CA ASN A 370 8.10 17.80 -3.13
C ASN A 370 8.54 19.21 -2.69
N LYS A 371 9.84 19.37 -2.44
CA LYS A 371 10.46 20.67 -2.07
C LYS A 371 10.20 21.79 -3.10
N ASP A 372 9.99 21.42 -4.37
CA ASP A 372 9.73 22.34 -5.48
C ASP A 372 8.24 22.62 -5.74
N LYS A 373 7.35 22.30 -4.81
CA LYS A 373 5.88 22.38 -4.96
C LYS A 373 5.37 23.67 -5.59
N GLU A 374 5.94 24.82 -5.22
CA GLU A 374 5.51 26.13 -5.77
C GLU A 374 5.78 26.26 -7.27
N LYS A 375 6.89 25.71 -7.77
CA LYS A 375 7.18 25.68 -9.20
C LYS A 375 6.19 24.81 -9.95
N PHE A 376 5.84 23.65 -9.38
CA PHE A 376 4.83 22.77 -9.98
C PHE A 376 3.42 23.37 -9.93
N ARG A 377 3.07 24.15 -8.92
CA ARG A 377 1.82 24.93 -8.87
C ARG A 377 1.72 25.91 -10.03
N CYS A 378 2.76 26.71 -10.24
CA CYS A 378 2.82 27.62 -11.37
C CYS A 378 2.71 26.87 -12.71
N LEU A 379 3.45 25.78 -12.86
CA LEU A 379 3.44 24.95 -14.05
C LEU A 379 2.04 24.38 -14.34
N ILE A 380 1.38 23.78 -13.35
CA ILE A 380 0.03 23.23 -13.49
C ILE A 380 -0.96 24.30 -13.92
N SER A 381 -0.88 25.50 -13.31
CA SER A 381 -1.74 26.63 -13.66
C SER A 381 -1.52 27.09 -15.11
N GLU A 382 -0.27 27.12 -15.60
CA GLU A 382 0.04 27.44 -16.98
C GLU A 382 -0.43 26.38 -17.97
N LEU A 383 -0.23 25.11 -17.64
CA LEU A 383 -0.67 23.97 -18.45
C LEU A 383 -2.19 23.93 -18.55
N TYR A 384 -2.90 24.15 -17.44
CA TYR A 384 -4.35 24.21 -17.43
C TYR A 384 -4.90 25.36 -18.28
N LYS A 385 -4.27 26.55 -18.24
CA LYS A 385 -4.66 27.66 -19.10
C LYS A 385 -4.53 27.33 -20.59
N LYS A 386 -3.52 26.56 -20.99
CA LYS A 386 -3.25 26.21 -22.39
C LYS A 386 -4.03 24.99 -22.85
N CYS A 387 -4.19 24.01 -22.00
CA CYS A 387 -4.82 22.72 -22.28
C CYS A 387 -5.76 22.33 -21.11
N PRO A 388 -6.90 23.02 -20.92
CA PRO A 388 -7.74 22.80 -19.74
C PRO A 388 -8.30 21.38 -19.66
N ASN A 389 -8.69 20.77 -20.77
CA ASN A 389 -9.27 19.43 -20.77
C ASN A 389 -8.29 18.35 -20.34
N GLU A 390 -7.02 18.52 -20.64
CA GLU A 390 -5.98 17.53 -20.42
C GLU A 390 -5.39 17.58 -19.01
N PHE A 391 -5.45 18.75 -18.34
CA PHE A 391 -4.82 18.97 -17.03
C PHE A 391 -5.80 19.30 -15.90
N VAL A 392 -7.10 19.03 -16.09
CA VAL A 392 -8.12 19.16 -15.03
C VAL A 392 -7.73 18.42 -13.75
N PRO A 393 -7.27 17.14 -13.80
CA PRO A 393 -6.96 16.41 -12.58
C PRO A 393 -5.91 17.07 -11.72
N ALA A 394 -4.79 17.48 -12.31
CA ALA A 394 -3.70 18.13 -11.57
C ALA A 394 -4.11 19.52 -11.06
N TYR A 395 -4.84 20.29 -11.87
CA TYR A 395 -5.26 21.65 -11.51
C TYR A 395 -6.25 21.64 -10.35
N PHE A 396 -7.32 20.85 -10.43
CA PHE A 396 -8.31 20.78 -9.35
C PHE A 396 -7.77 20.09 -8.12
N PHE A 397 -6.89 19.11 -8.25
CA PHE A 397 -6.21 18.52 -7.10
C PHE A 397 -5.36 19.57 -6.35
N MET A 398 -4.63 20.39 -7.08
CA MET A 398 -3.86 21.52 -6.52
C MET A 398 -4.79 22.51 -5.78
N LYS A 399 -5.89 22.88 -6.42
CA LYS A 399 -6.89 23.79 -5.84
C LYS A 399 -7.55 23.21 -4.60
N LEU A 400 -7.92 21.93 -4.61
CA LEU A 400 -8.53 21.23 -3.47
C LEU A 400 -7.63 21.21 -2.22
N ILE A 401 -6.30 21.21 -2.40
CA ILE A 401 -5.36 21.32 -1.27
C ILE A 401 -5.39 22.74 -0.67
N ASP A 402 -5.62 23.76 -1.48
CA ASP A 402 -5.52 25.17 -1.07
C ASP A 402 -6.83 25.71 -0.52
N ASP A 403 -7.91 25.54 -1.26
CA ASP A 403 -9.25 25.99 -0.93
C ASP A 403 -10.29 25.04 -1.55
N PRO A 404 -10.79 24.08 -0.78
CA PRO A 404 -11.74 23.09 -1.27
C PRO A 404 -13.06 23.69 -1.77
N ASP A 405 -13.56 24.74 -1.14
CA ASP A 405 -14.85 25.36 -1.50
C ASP A 405 -14.75 26.15 -2.80
N ASP A 406 -13.66 26.90 -2.99
CA ASP A 406 -13.38 27.59 -4.26
C ASP A 406 -13.19 26.58 -5.38
N ALA A 407 -12.44 25.51 -5.14
CA ALA A 407 -12.23 24.44 -6.10
C ALA A 407 -13.54 23.77 -6.53
N ALA A 408 -14.43 23.46 -5.58
CA ALA A 408 -15.71 22.84 -5.86
C ALA A 408 -16.64 23.79 -6.65
N SER A 409 -16.65 25.08 -6.30
CA SER A 409 -17.43 26.10 -7.04
C SER A 409 -16.95 26.26 -8.48
N GLU A 410 -15.64 26.33 -8.71
CA GLU A 410 -15.05 26.43 -10.04
C GLU A 410 -15.31 25.14 -10.87
N LEU A 411 -15.18 23.98 -10.24
CA LEU A 411 -15.47 22.68 -10.87
C LEU A 411 -16.93 22.59 -11.30
N SER A 412 -17.88 22.97 -10.45
CA SER A 412 -19.31 22.98 -10.76
C SER A 412 -19.60 23.85 -11.99
N GLY A 413 -19.04 25.05 -12.07
CA GLY A 413 -19.20 25.93 -13.24
C GLY A 413 -18.54 25.43 -14.52
N SER A 414 -17.67 24.43 -14.42
CA SER A 414 -16.89 23.89 -15.55
C SER A 414 -17.41 22.52 -16.03
N LEU A 415 -18.27 21.85 -15.28
CA LEU A 415 -18.70 20.46 -15.53
C LEU A 415 -19.27 20.25 -16.92
N GLU A 416 -20.14 21.15 -17.40
CA GLU A 416 -20.75 21.05 -18.73
C GLU A 416 -19.75 21.09 -19.88
N LYS A 417 -18.60 21.77 -19.67
CA LYS A 417 -17.56 21.97 -20.69
C LYS A 417 -16.47 20.91 -20.66
N LEU A 418 -16.36 20.17 -19.56
CA LEU A 418 -15.21 19.35 -19.23
C LEU A 418 -15.56 17.86 -18.98
N HIS A 419 -16.66 17.35 -19.58
CA HIS A 419 -17.19 15.99 -19.34
C HIS A 419 -16.13 14.87 -19.22
N PHE A 420 -15.22 14.81 -20.18
CA PHE A 420 -14.13 13.82 -20.21
C PHE A 420 -13.12 14.03 -19.08
N SER A 421 -12.78 15.26 -18.81
CA SER A 421 -11.76 15.63 -17.82
C SER A 421 -12.23 15.42 -16.39
N VAL A 422 -13.54 15.48 -16.14
CA VAL A 422 -14.12 15.19 -14.82
C VAL A 422 -13.99 13.71 -14.48
N SER A 423 -14.25 12.82 -15.43
CA SER A 423 -14.02 11.38 -15.24
C SER A 423 -12.55 11.08 -14.90
N MET A 424 -11.59 11.70 -15.58
CA MET A 424 -10.17 11.60 -15.28
C MET A 424 -9.82 12.12 -13.89
N PHE A 425 -10.40 13.27 -13.50
CA PHE A 425 -10.19 13.84 -12.16
C PHE A 425 -10.68 12.89 -11.07
N LEU A 426 -11.89 12.35 -11.22
CA LEU A 426 -12.46 11.39 -10.28
C LEU A 426 -11.64 10.11 -10.20
N SER A 427 -11.17 9.61 -11.34
CA SER A 427 -10.28 8.45 -11.40
C SER A 427 -8.94 8.72 -10.73
N SER A 428 -8.36 9.91 -10.91
CA SER A 428 -7.09 10.29 -10.28
C SER A 428 -7.21 10.44 -8.76
N ILE A 429 -8.31 10.98 -8.27
CA ILE A 429 -8.58 11.03 -6.80
C ILE A 429 -8.74 9.61 -6.24
N ARG A 430 -9.38 8.72 -6.97
CA ARG A 430 -9.64 7.35 -6.53
C ARG A 430 -8.40 6.46 -6.56
N TYR A 431 -7.63 6.49 -7.64
CA TYR A 431 -6.56 5.52 -7.91
C TYR A 431 -5.16 6.12 -7.87
N SER A 432 -5.02 7.44 -7.71
CA SER A 432 -3.71 8.03 -7.82
C SER A 432 -2.79 7.51 -6.74
N SER A 433 -1.58 7.16 -7.16
CA SER A 433 -0.45 6.94 -6.27
C SER A 433 -0.17 8.18 -5.41
N ALA A 434 -0.60 9.36 -5.85
CA ALA A 434 -0.54 10.60 -5.09
C ALA A 434 -1.53 10.59 -3.91
N GLN A 435 -2.74 10.06 -4.06
CA GLN A 435 -3.65 9.86 -2.93
C GLN A 435 -3.06 8.86 -1.94
N LYS A 436 -2.51 7.74 -2.42
CA LYS A 436 -1.82 6.76 -1.58
C LYS A 436 -0.59 7.38 -0.88
N ALA A 437 0.20 8.17 -1.59
CA ALA A 437 1.36 8.87 -1.04
C ALA A 437 0.95 9.96 -0.04
N TYR A 438 -0.12 10.71 -0.32
CA TYR A 438 -0.66 11.71 0.59
C TYR A 438 -1.22 11.07 1.86
N TYR A 439 -1.99 10.02 1.74
CA TYR A 439 -2.46 9.20 2.87
C TYR A 439 -1.29 8.65 3.67
N THR A 440 -0.27 8.16 2.99
CA THR A 440 0.92 7.61 3.62
C THR A 440 1.67 8.70 4.38
N GLU A 441 1.99 9.84 3.76
CA GLU A 441 2.72 10.95 4.38
C GLU A 441 1.99 11.52 5.61
N TYR A 442 0.69 11.73 5.53
CA TYR A 442 -0.09 12.21 6.66
C TYR A 442 -0.20 11.15 7.78
N ARG A 443 -0.39 9.90 7.42
CA ARG A 443 -0.39 8.77 8.35
C ARG A 443 0.93 8.69 9.12
N TYR A 444 2.05 8.93 8.46
CA TYR A 444 3.37 8.97 9.08
C TYR A 444 3.55 10.17 10.00
N LYS A 445 3.14 11.35 9.59
CA LYS A 445 3.21 12.55 10.43
C LYS A 445 2.39 12.42 11.71
N SER A 446 1.22 11.79 11.64
CA SER A 446 0.39 11.54 12.83
C SER A 446 0.94 10.42 13.71
N ALA A 447 1.69 9.49 13.16
CA ALA A 447 2.32 8.39 13.88
C ALA A 447 3.58 8.79 14.63
N THR A 448 4.33 9.76 14.10
CA THR A 448 5.54 10.32 14.73
C THR A 448 5.22 11.32 15.84
N ASN A 449 4.05 11.96 15.81
CA ASN A 449 3.56 12.76 16.91
C ASN A 449 2.89 11.86 17.96
N SER A 450 3.66 11.42 18.92
CA SER A 450 3.44 10.34 19.88
C SER A 450 2.24 10.46 20.84
N SER A 451 1.26 11.34 20.63
CA SER A 451 0.14 11.56 21.55
C SER A 451 -1.25 11.39 20.94
N GLU A 452 -1.38 11.21 19.62
CA GLU A 452 -2.67 11.00 18.98
C GLU A 452 -2.80 9.61 18.37
N PRO A 453 -3.98 8.97 18.46
CA PRO A 453 -4.21 7.70 17.78
C PRO A 453 -3.98 7.89 16.30
N ALA A 454 -3.24 6.97 15.68
CA ALA A 454 -3.03 6.96 14.23
C ALA A 454 -4.38 6.82 13.51
N GLY A 455 -5.03 7.96 13.28
CA GLY A 455 -6.23 8.05 12.47
C GLY A 455 -5.88 7.95 11.00
N LYS A 456 -6.80 7.46 10.19
CA LYS A 456 -6.70 7.61 8.73
C LYS A 456 -6.58 9.11 8.44
N ALA A 457 -5.55 9.48 7.72
CA ALA A 457 -5.40 10.83 7.29
C ALA A 457 -6.25 11.07 6.05
N PHE A 458 -7.00 12.12 6.12
CA PHE A 458 -7.86 12.56 5.05
C PHE A 458 -7.28 13.83 4.44
N LEU A 459 -7.56 14.04 3.15
CA LEU A 459 -7.16 15.24 2.45
C LEU A 459 -7.74 16.50 3.12
N PHE A 460 -8.86 16.34 3.83
CA PHE A 460 -9.58 17.40 4.51
C PHE A 460 -9.81 17.04 5.97
N GLU A 461 -9.84 18.03 6.88
CA GLU A 461 -10.28 17.84 8.27
C GLU A 461 -11.76 17.48 8.35
N SER A 462 -12.57 18.11 7.49
CA SER A 462 -13.98 17.79 7.24
C SER A 462 -14.21 17.78 5.73
N PHE A 463 -14.97 16.81 5.23
CA PHE A 463 -15.24 16.72 3.79
C PHE A 463 -16.14 17.89 3.36
N PRO A 464 -15.74 18.73 2.37
CA PRO A 464 -16.52 19.90 1.97
C PRO A 464 -17.88 19.53 1.40
N ASP A 465 -18.96 20.19 1.90
CA ASP A 465 -20.32 19.97 1.40
C ASP A 465 -20.45 20.32 -0.08
N SER A 466 -19.83 21.43 -0.49
CA SER A 466 -19.78 21.86 -1.90
C SER A 466 -19.19 20.81 -2.82
N LEU A 467 -18.13 20.11 -2.41
CA LEU A 467 -17.54 19.03 -3.18
C LEU A 467 -18.45 17.80 -3.23
N LEU A 468 -19.12 17.48 -2.12
CA LEU A 468 -20.09 16.39 -2.06
C LEU A 468 -21.29 16.66 -2.97
N ASP A 469 -21.82 17.88 -2.97
CA ASP A 469 -22.92 18.30 -3.85
C ASP A 469 -22.54 18.21 -5.33
N VAL A 470 -21.33 18.67 -5.67
CA VAL A 470 -20.79 18.51 -7.03
C VAL A 470 -20.69 17.05 -7.42
N MET A 471 -20.13 16.20 -6.56
CA MET A 471 -19.99 14.78 -6.82
C MET A 471 -21.33 14.07 -7.03
N CYS A 472 -22.33 14.40 -6.21
CA CYS A 472 -23.69 13.85 -6.34
C CYS A 472 -24.41 14.36 -7.61
N SER A 473 -24.22 15.64 -7.98
CA SER A 473 -24.83 16.25 -9.18
C SER A 473 -24.23 15.71 -10.50
N LEU A 474 -23.07 15.09 -10.48
CA LEU A 474 -22.47 14.45 -11.66
C LEU A 474 -23.36 13.34 -12.24
N SER A 475 -24.25 12.77 -11.43
CA SER A 475 -25.25 11.80 -11.88
C SER A 475 -26.19 12.33 -12.99
N ASP A 476 -26.37 13.65 -13.06
CA ASP A 476 -27.29 14.28 -14.01
C ASP A 476 -26.66 14.63 -15.37
N ILE A 477 -25.32 14.51 -15.48
CA ILE A 477 -24.59 15.08 -16.61
C ILE A 477 -24.49 14.15 -17.83
N ASN A 478 -24.22 12.86 -17.66
CA ASN A 478 -24.10 11.95 -18.82
C ASN A 478 -24.13 10.46 -18.44
N GLU A 479 -25.03 9.70 -19.07
CA GLU A 479 -25.16 8.24 -18.88
C GLU A 479 -23.89 7.44 -19.19
N LYS A 480 -23.06 7.93 -20.11
CA LYS A 480 -21.80 7.27 -20.51
C LYS A 480 -20.79 7.16 -19.35
N PHE A 481 -20.86 8.02 -18.35
CA PHE A 481 -19.91 8.08 -17.24
C PHE A 481 -20.46 7.55 -15.91
N TYR A 482 -21.67 6.98 -15.87
CA TYR A 482 -22.26 6.50 -14.62
C TYR A 482 -21.41 5.46 -13.89
N GLU A 483 -20.77 4.54 -14.61
CA GLU A 483 -19.88 3.55 -13.98
C GLU A 483 -18.68 4.22 -13.31
N ASP A 484 -18.06 5.19 -13.96
CA ASP A 484 -16.88 5.91 -13.44
C ASP A 484 -17.26 6.80 -12.25
N ILE A 485 -18.41 7.46 -12.31
CA ILE A 485 -18.94 8.29 -11.21
C ILE A 485 -19.23 7.41 -10.01
N CYS A 486 -19.99 6.34 -10.16
CA CYS A 486 -20.33 5.44 -9.05
C CYS A 486 -19.11 4.77 -8.44
N SER A 487 -18.17 4.37 -9.27
CA SER A 487 -16.91 3.79 -8.86
C SER A 487 -16.07 4.79 -8.05
N SER A 488 -16.10 6.08 -8.41
CA SER A 488 -15.42 7.16 -7.68
C SER A 488 -16.12 7.48 -6.38
N LEU A 489 -17.46 7.54 -6.38
CA LEU A 489 -18.25 7.74 -5.17
C LEU A 489 -18.02 6.62 -4.14
N LEU A 490 -17.88 5.37 -4.57
CA LEU A 490 -17.52 4.27 -3.69
C LEU A 490 -16.15 4.47 -3.06
N GLY A 491 -15.16 4.90 -3.84
CA GLY A 491 -13.83 5.26 -3.34
C GLY A 491 -13.86 6.39 -2.30
N PHE A 492 -14.74 7.37 -2.47
CA PHE A 492 -14.94 8.44 -1.48
C PHE A 492 -15.51 7.91 -0.17
N ILE A 493 -16.56 7.06 -0.22
CA ILE A 493 -17.13 6.45 0.99
C ILE A 493 -16.07 5.67 1.76
N GLU A 494 -15.26 4.89 1.06
CA GLU A 494 -14.21 4.07 1.67
C GLU A 494 -13.07 4.93 2.27
N GLY A 495 -12.85 6.12 1.72
CA GLY A 495 -11.84 7.09 2.16
C GLY A 495 -12.32 8.09 3.22
N CYS A 496 -13.61 8.17 3.54
CA CYS A 496 -14.15 9.17 4.47
C CYS A 496 -13.70 9.00 5.91
N ALA A 497 -13.57 10.13 6.62
CA ALA A 497 -13.40 10.12 8.06
C ALA A 497 -14.61 9.47 8.76
N PRO A 498 -14.43 8.74 9.87
CA PRO A 498 -15.54 8.09 10.57
C PRO A 498 -16.66 9.06 10.99
N TYR A 499 -16.31 10.30 11.36
CA TYR A 499 -17.25 11.32 11.79
C TYR A 499 -18.07 11.95 10.65
N ASP A 500 -17.55 11.93 9.42
CA ASP A 500 -18.24 12.42 8.22
C ASP A 500 -18.99 11.31 7.48
N ARG A 501 -18.72 10.06 7.83
CA ARG A 501 -19.15 8.89 7.05
C ARG A 501 -20.66 8.82 6.87
N GLU A 502 -21.45 9.03 7.93
CA GLU A 502 -22.92 8.95 7.84
C GLU A 502 -23.47 9.98 6.87
N ARG A 503 -22.98 11.22 6.94
CA ARG A 503 -23.39 12.32 6.08
C ARG A 503 -23.06 12.02 4.60
N ILE A 504 -21.83 11.63 4.34
CA ILE A 504 -21.35 11.33 3.00
C ILE A 504 -22.05 10.10 2.42
N VAL A 505 -22.20 9.04 3.23
CA VAL A 505 -22.93 7.84 2.81
C VAL A 505 -24.38 8.15 2.47
N SER A 506 -25.06 8.98 3.26
CA SER A 506 -26.45 9.36 2.99
C SER A 506 -26.60 10.08 1.66
N ALA A 507 -25.76 11.08 1.39
CA ALA A 507 -25.81 11.84 0.12
C ALA A 507 -25.46 10.96 -1.10
N ILE A 508 -24.43 10.15 -1.00
CA ILE A 508 -23.99 9.25 -2.08
C ILE A 508 -25.01 8.13 -2.30
N LEU A 509 -25.67 7.65 -1.24
CA LEU A 509 -26.70 6.62 -1.36
C LEU A 509 -27.91 7.13 -2.15
N GLU A 510 -28.37 8.37 -1.91
CA GLU A 510 -29.42 8.98 -2.71
C GLU A 510 -29.02 9.08 -4.19
N ALA A 511 -27.83 9.59 -4.46
CA ALA A 511 -27.30 9.64 -5.82
C ALA A 511 -27.18 8.24 -6.47
N ALA A 512 -26.78 7.23 -5.71
CA ALA A 512 -26.71 5.85 -6.18
C ALA A 512 -28.09 5.26 -6.52
N PHE A 513 -29.13 5.57 -5.74
CA PHE A 513 -30.50 5.18 -6.05
C PHE A 513 -31.01 5.86 -7.32
N ASP A 514 -30.77 7.16 -7.47
CA ASP A 514 -31.19 7.89 -8.68
C ASP A 514 -30.50 7.34 -9.94
N MET A 515 -29.21 7.06 -9.83
CA MET A 515 -28.45 6.43 -10.92
C MET A 515 -28.90 5.00 -11.22
N ALA A 516 -29.15 4.19 -10.20
CA ALA A 516 -29.59 2.81 -10.36
C ALA A 516 -30.96 2.72 -11.04
N ASN A 517 -31.85 3.69 -10.80
CA ASN A 517 -33.15 3.78 -11.47
C ASN A 517 -33.05 4.18 -12.96
N LYS A 518 -32.04 5.00 -13.29
CA LYS A 518 -31.81 5.44 -14.69
C LYS A 518 -30.98 4.40 -15.46
N TYR A 519 -29.87 3.93 -14.84
CA TYR A 519 -28.92 2.99 -15.44
C TYR A 519 -28.28 2.12 -14.37
N PRO A 520 -28.80 0.91 -14.09
CA PRO A 520 -28.26 0.04 -13.07
C PRO A 520 -26.86 -0.46 -13.44
N SER A 521 -25.83 0.06 -12.78
CA SER A 521 -24.44 -0.38 -12.89
C SER A 521 -24.04 -1.23 -11.69
N TYR A 522 -22.95 -2.00 -11.84
CA TYR A 522 -22.40 -2.79 -10.73
C TYR A 522 -22.08 -1.91 -9.51
N TYR A 523 -21.47 -0.76 -9.72
CA TYR A 523 -21.02 0.12 -8.65
C TYR A 523 -22.18 0.78 -7.91
N CYS A 524 -23.23 1.22 -8.61
CA CYS A 524 -24.44 1.72 -7.95
C CYS A 524 -25.05 0.68 -7.03
N VAL A 525 -25.23 -0.53 -7.57
CA VAL A 525 -25.85 -1.63 -6.81
C VAL A 525 -24.94 -2.08 -5.67
N ASP A 526 -23.62 -2.02 -5.83
CA ASP A 526 -22.66 -2.34 -4.77
C ASP A 526 -22.68 -1.31 -3.62
N ILE A 527 -22.80 -0.02 -3.94
CA ILE A 527 -22.99 1.06 -2.94
C ILE A 527 -24.29 0.80 -2.16
N ILE A 528 -25.39 0.57 -2.84
CA ILE A 528 -26.68 0.29 -2.21
C ILE A 528 -26.59 -0.97 -1.33
N ALA A 529 -26.01 -2.06 -1.84
CA ALA A 529 -25.90 -3.32 -1.12
C ALA A 529 -25.00 -3.23 0.15
N LYS A 530 -24.01 -2.34 0.16
CA LYS A 530 -23.09 -2.18 1.29
C LYS A 530 -23.61 -1.20 2.35
N TYR A 531 -24.31 -0.15 1.93
CA TYR A 531 -24.54 1.01 2.78
C TYR A 531 -26.02 1.35 3.01
N CYS A 532 -26.95 0.71 2.28
CA CYS A 532 -28.38 0.97 2.46
C CYS A 532 -28.85 0.45 3.83
N PRO A 533 -29.45 1.30 4.66
CA PRO A 533 -30.02 0.86 5.92
C PRO A 533 -31.33 0.06 5.72
N GLU A 534 -31.67 -0.78 6.70
CA GLU A 534 -32.92 -1.58 6.66
C GLU A 534 -34.18 -0.71 6.51
N SER A 535 -34.16 0.52 7.03
CA SER A 535 -35.28 1.48 6.90
C SER A 535 -35.58 1.90 5.46
N MET A 536 -34.64 1.69 4.53
CA MET A 536 -34.78 2.00 3.11
C MET A 536 -34.87 0.72 2.23
N ALA A 537 -35.04 -0.44 2.84
CA ALA A 537 -35.04 -1.73 2.13
C ALA A 537 -36.04 -1.78 0.96
N ASP A 538 -37.21 -1.19 1.10
CA ASP A 538 -38.21 -1.16 0.04
C ASP A 538 -37.72 -0.48 -1.24
N ARG A 539 -36.80 0.48 -1.14
CA ARG A 539 -36.20 1.14 -2.32
C ARG A 539 -35.24 0.24 -3.09
N CYS A 540 -34.75 -0.83 -2.48
CA CYS A 540 -33.83 -1.77 -3.12
C CYS A 540 -34.53 -2.76 -4.05
N ARG A 541 -35.87 -2.84 -3.98
CA ARG A 541 -36.65 -3.79 -4.79
C ARG A 541 -36.50 -3.49 -6.29
N GLY A 542 -36.31 -4.52 -7.07
CA GLY A 542 -36.16 -4.45 -8.53
C GLY A 542 -34.79 -4.01 -9.03
N ILE A 543 -33.98 -3.26 -8.24
CA ILE A 543 -32.70 -2.68 -8.69
C ILE A 543 -31.68 -3.78 -9.06
N ALA A 544 -31.50 -4.77 -8.20
CA ALA A 544 -30.54 -5.84 -8.45
C ALA A 544 -31.01 -6.77 -9.58
N SER A 545 -32.30 -7.05 -9.64
CA SER A 545 -32.90 -7.86 -10.70
C SER A 545 -32.73 -7.18 -12.05
N GLU A 546 -32.96 -5.87 -12.14
CA GLU A 546 -32.79 -5.09 -13.35
C GLU A 546 -31.32 -5.04 -13.79
N TYR A 547 -30.40 -4.82 -12.84
CA TYR A 547 -28.97 -4.87 -13.12
C TYR A 547 -28.53 -6.23 -13.66
N ILE A 548 -28.94 -7.33 -13.02
CA ILE A 548 -28.58 -8.68 -13.46
C ILE A 548 -29.17 -8.93 -14.86
N TYR A 549 -30.43 -8.54 -15.10
CA TYR A 549 -31.08 -8.73 -16.37
C TYR A 549 -30.41 -7.92 -17.48
N SER A 550 -30.08 -6.65 -17.25
CA SER A 550 -29.42 -5.78 -18.23
C SER A 550 -28.01 -6.26 -18.61
N THR A 551 -27.23 -6.75 -17.62
CA THR A 551 -25.90 -7.31 -17.89
C THR A 551 -25.93 -8.60 -18.70
N LEU A 552 -26.97 -9.38 -18.58
CA LEU A 552 -27.19 -10.58 -19.40
C LEU A 552 -27.40 -10.26 -20.86
N ILE A 553 -28.20 -9.22 -21.15
CA ILE A 553 -28.45 -8.76 -22.52
C ILE A 553 -27.15 -8.31 -23.19
N THR A 554 -26.23 -7.68 -22.43
CA THR A 554 -24.97 -7.17 -22.98
C THR A 554 -23.83 -8.21 -23.02
N LYS A 555 -24.09 -9.48 -22.73
CA LYS A 555 -23.09 -10.59 -22.71
C LYS A 555 -21.94 -10.42 -21.71
N ARG A 556 -22.05 -9.54 -20.74
CA ARG A 556 -21.07 -9.39 -19.64
C ARG A 556 -21.37 -10.36 -18.49
N ALA A 557 -21.37 -11.64 -18.79
CA ALA A 557 -21.98 -12.72 -18.00
C ALA A 557 -21.22 -13.16 -16.73
N SER A 558 -20.49 -12.31 -16.04
CA SER A 558 -19.88 -12.70 -14.76
C SER A 558 -20.68 -12.27 -13.52
N THR A 559 -21.90 -11.80 -13.71
CA THR A 559 -22.65 -11.21 -12.61
C THR A 559 -23.17 -12.25 -11.66
N SER A 560 -22.69 -12.14 -10.47
CA SER A 560 -23.09 -12.99 -9.35
C SER A 560 -24.46 -12.56 -8.82
N CYS A 561 -25.42 -13.48 -8.79
CA CYS A 561 -26.68 -13.28 -8.06
C CYS A 561 -26.44 -13.00 -6.56
N SER A 562 -25.20 -13.16 -6.07
CA SER A 562 -24.77 -12.84 -4.70
C SER A 562 -25.05 -11.38 -4.31
N ILE A 563 -25.19 -10.47 -5.27
CA ILE A 563 -25.49 -9.07 -4.98
C ILE A 563 -26.86 -8.91 -4.33
N ILE A 564 -27.87 -9.71 -4.75
CA ILE A 564 -29.20 -9.71 -4.13
C ILE A 564 -29.12 -10.13 -2.66
N ASN A 565 -28.26 -11.09 -2.34
CA ASN A 565 -28.11 -11.54 -0.96
C ASN A 565 -27.52 -10.47 -0.02
N ARG A 566 -26.75 -9.52 -0.56
CA ARG A 566 -26.16 -8.41 0.22
C ARG A 566 -27.12 -7.24 0.44
N LEU A 567 -28.21 -7.15 -0.35
CA LEU A 567 -29.21 -6.12 -0.13
C LEU A 567 -29.92 -6.29 1.23
N PRO A 568 -30.33 -5.20 1.88
CA PRO A 568 -31.02 -5.22 3.18
C PRO A 568 -32.50 -5.66 3.05
N LEU A 569 -32.80 -6.57 2.15
CA LEU A 569 -34.12 -7.13 1.92
C LEU A 569 -34.38 -8.33 2.85
N SER A 570 -35.63 -8.57 3.21
CA SER A 570 -36.01 -9.80 3.90
C SER A 570 -35.74 -11.03 3.05
N SER A 571 -35.61 -12.21 3.65
CA SER A 571 -35.43 -13.46 2.91
C SER A 571 -36.58 -13.72 1.94
N SER A 572 -37.81 -13.37 2.31
CA SER A 572 -38.98 -13.45 1.41
C SER A 572 -38.83 -12.54 0.20
N ASP A 573 -38.48 -11.27 0.42
CA ASP A 573 -38.31 -10.31 -0.68
C ASP A 573 -37.17 -10.70 -1.63
N LYS A 574 -36.07 -11.24 -1.10
CA LYS A 574 -34.97 -11.78 -1.92
C LYS A 574 -35.40 -12.95 -2.79
N ILE A 575 -36.25 -13.83 -2.26
CA ILE A 575 -36.81 -14.96 -3.01
C ILE A 575 -37.76 -14.45 -4.10
N ASP A 576 -38.59 -13.47 -3.81
CA ASP A 576 -39.50 -12.87 -4.77
C ASP A 576 -38.75 -12.20 -5.93
N GLU A 577 -37.70 -11.42 -5.60
CA GLU A 577 -36.79 -10.81 -6.60
C GLU A 577 -36.14 -11.86 -7.50
N LEU A 578 -35.59 -12.92 -6.93
CA LEU A 578 -34.96 -14.00 -7.68
C LEU A 578 -35.98 -14.79 -8.53
N THR A 579 -37.19 -14.96 -8.02
CA THR A 579 -38.27 -15.66 -8.73
C THR A 579 -38.73 -14.83 -9.90
N GLU A 580 -38.91 -13.53 -9.76
CA GLU A 580 -39.22 -12.62 -10.85
C GLU A 580 -38.11 -12.62 -11.92
N LEU A 581 -36.85 -12.51 -11.50
CA LEU A 581 -35.69 -12.60 -12.38
C LEU A 581 -35.66 -13.93 -13.14
N LEU A 582 -35.95 -15.06 -12.46
CA LEU A 582 -36.05 -16.38 -13.09
C LEU A 582 -37.11 -16.42 -14.20
N ASN A 583 -38.29 -15.86 -13.92
CA ASN A 583 -39.38 -15.80 -14.87
C ASN A 583 -39.05 -14.92 -16.08
N ARG A 584 -38.45 -13.76 -15.87
CA ARG A 584 -37.96 -12.86 -16.93
C ARG A 584 -36.92 -13.54 -17.82
N VAL A 585 -35.93 -14.23 -17.23
CA VAL A 585 -34.91 -14.98 -17.96
C VAL A 585 -35.51 -16.15 -18.74
N ALA A 586 -36.50 -16.85 -18.17
CA ALA A 586 -37.20 -17.93 -18.85
C ALA A 586 -37.99 -17.45 -20.05
N ALA A 587 -38.62 -16.28 -19.93
CA ALA A 587 -39.43 -15.68 -20.99
C ALA A 587 -38.59 -15.08 -22.13
N ALA A 588 -37.35 -14.71 -21.90
CA ALA A 588 -36.44 -14.04 -22.83
C ALA A 588 -35.88 -14.98 -23.94
N LYS A 589 -36.78 -15.66 -24.66
CA LYS A 589 -36.41 -16.54 -25.79
C LYS A 589 -35.83 -15.71 -26.94
N GLY A 590 -34.64 -16.05 -27.39
CA GLY A 590 -33.99 -15.43 -28.55
C GLY A 590 -32.96 -14.34 -28.23
N ASN A 591 -32.96 -13.78 -27.04
CA ASN A 591 -32.00 -12.74 -26.62
C ASN A 591 -30.69 -13.30 -26.06
N PHE A 592 -30.64 -14.60 -25.74
CA PHE A 592 -29.50 -15.26 -25.13
C PHE A 592 -29.17 -16.57 -25.86
N ASN A 593 -27.89 -16.95 -25.78
CA ASN A 593 -27.49 -18.33 -26.07
C ASN A 593 -28.18 -19.26 -25.05
N GLU A 594 -28.80 -20.34 -25.55
CA GLU A 594 -29.57 -21.28 -24.73
C GLU A 594 -28.78 -21.88 -23.56
N ASN A 595 -27.47 -22.11 -23.75
CA ASN A 595 -26.59 -22.60 -22.69
C ASN A 595 -26.41 -21.56 -21.58
N THR A 596 -26.20 -20.30 -21.94
CA THR A 596 -26.07 -19.19 -20.97
C THR A 596 -27.36 -19.00 -20.19
N ARG A 597 -28.50 -19.07 -20.84
CA ARG A 597 -29.82 -18.98 -20.19
C ARG A 597 -30.04 -20.13 -19.21
N SER A 598 -29.78 -21.35 -19.64
CA SER A 598 -29.94 -22.55 -18.80
C SER A 598 -29.02 -22.51 -17.55
N ASP A 599 -27.78 -22.11 -17.72
CA ASP A 599 -26.81 -21.97 -16.62
C ASP A 599 -27.24 -20.90 -15.62
N LEU A 600 -27.73 -19.75 -16.11
CA LEU A 600 -28.20 -18.70 -15.22
C LEU A 600 -29.45 -19.12 -14.46
N MET A 601 -30.40 -19.76 -15.13
CA MET A 601 -31.62 -20.28 -14.47
C MET A 601 -31.26 -21.29 -13.38
N LYS A 602 -30.25 -22.13 -13.59
CA LYS A 602 -29.72 -23.04 -12.55
C LYS A 602 -29.13 -22.28 -11.38
N ARG A 603 -28.32 -21.24 -11.65
CA ARG A 603 -27.71 -20.41 -10.60
C ARG A 603 -28.76 -19.67 -9.78
N ILE A 604 -29.76 -19.06 -10.42
CA ILE A 604 -30.86 -18.37 -9.72
C ILE A 604 -31.61 -19.37 -8.83
N LYS A 605 -31.95 -20.55 -9.32
CA LYS A 605 -32.61 -21.60 -8.52
C LYS A 605 -31.76 -22.03 -7.32
N SER A 606 -30.46 -22.21 -7.52
CA SER A 606 -29.53 -22.53 -6.44
C SER A 606 -29.47 -21.44 -5.37
N TRP A 607 -29.54 -20.18 -5.75
CA TRP A 607 -29.60 -19.06 -4.79
C TRP A 607 -30.93 -19.00 -4.04
N ILE A 608 -32.07 -19.25 -4.71
CA ILE A 608 -33.37 -19.37 -4.03
C ILE A 608 -33.31 -20.49 -2.97
N GLU A 609 -32.81 -21.66 -3.34
CA GLU A 609 -32.64 -22.78 -2.41
C GLU A 609 -31.70 -22.46 -1.25
N PHE A 610 -30.62 -21.72 -1.50
CA PHE A 610 -29.69 -21.28 -0.48
C PHE A 610 -30.36 -20.35 0.53
N ILE A 611 -31.12 -19.34 0.07
CA ILE A 611 -31.83 -18.40 0.94
C ILE A 611 -32.94 -19.09 1.72
N MET A 612 -33.63 -20.10 1.13
CA MET A 612 -34.65 -20.89 1.81
C MET A 612 -34.12 -21.79 2.94
N LYS A 613 -32.83 -22.12 2.87
CA LYS A 613 -32.19 -22.98 3.91
C LYS A 613 -31.61 -22.18 5.07
N GLY A 614 -31.64 -20.87 5.03
CA GLY A 614 -31.19 -19.95 6.07
C GLY A 614 -29.77 -19.58 5.98
#